data_0d3508927431b5fb2f2802a916cc5446
#
_entry.id   0d3508927431b5fb2f2802a916cc5446
#
_cell.length_a   1.000
_cell.length_b   1.000
_cell.length_c   1.000
_cell.angle_alpha   90.00
_cell.angle_beta   90.00
_cell.angle_gamma   90.00
#
_symmetry.space_group_name_H-M   'P 1'
#
loop_
_entity.id
_entity.type
_entity.pdbx_description
1 polymer ?
#
loop_
_entity_poly.entity_id
_entity_poly.type
_entity_poly.pdbx_seq_one_letter_code
_entity_poly.pdbx_strand_id
1 'polypeptide(L)'
;MTKQSSLRPKITLSDLYDSNIVYTSRPSYISNPWLEPEEHQSNFLTGRELLIANQMPVILHEASVTENLAQLFQLIGQDMPSNIYKFNDKSSYEQLLATLAQSLDKKIYFQYIHDEAILKKHYYALNKDIFVALNNKSRIPEWTNNKYLPKREVVNIEDFEQAIKHWEFPFVLKPGDDLPTAGGYGVMICYNQTDLDKASKRIEKAKSETDTIIIEQKVEAIAN
;
A
#
# COMPACT_ATOMS: atom_id res chain seq x y z
N MET A 1 31.38 -26.17 13.81
CA MET A 1 30.72 -25.53 12.66
C MET A 1 29.34 -25.07 13.11
N THR A 2 29.20 -23.81 13.50
CA THR A 2 27.93 -23.20 13.84
C THR A 2 27.07 -23.13 12.55
N LYS A 3 25.91 -23.76 12.54
CA LYS A 3 24.93 -23.60 11.47
C LYS A 3 24.57 -22.11 11.41
N GLN A 4 25.14 -21.42 10.42
CA GLN A 4 24.67 -20.08 10.05
C GLN A 4 23.20 -20.23 9.69
N SER A 5 22.29 -19.74 10.54
CA SER A 5 20.87 -19.70 10.21
C SER A 5 20.74 -18.80 8.98
N SER A 6 20.33 -19.39 7.87
CA SER A 6 20.06 -18.65 6.65
C SER A 6 19.06 -17.53 6.96
N LEU A 7 19.43 -16.27 6.67
CA LEU A 7 18.54 -15.11 6.76
C LEU A 7 17.47 -15.09 5.66
N ARG A 8 17.43 -16.14 4.84
CA ARG A 8 16.49 -16.28 3.73
C ARG A 8 15.07 -16.53 4.25
N PRO A 9 14.05 -15.90 3.67
CA PRO A 9 12.67 -16.29 3.89
C PRO A 9 12.46 -17.78 3.57
N LYS A 10 11.69 -18.48 4.39
CA LYS A 10 11.38 -19.90 4.16
C LYS A 10 10.42 -20.11 2.99
N ILE A 11 9.53 -19.16 2.76
CA ILE A 11 8.56 -19.13 1.68
C ILE A 11 8.65 -17.75 1.04
N THR A 12 8.69 -17.71 -0.27
CA THR A 12 8.77 -16.49 -1.08
C THR A 12 7.63 -16.45 -2.10
N LEU A 13 7.44 -15.32 -2.77
CA LEU A 13 6.41 -15.21 -3.79
C LEU A 13 6.67 -16.14 -4.98
N SER A 14 7.93 -16.41 -5.31
CA SER A 14 8.28 -17.36 -6.37
C SER A 14 7.94 -18.82 -6.05
N ASP A 15 7.66 -19.14 -4.78
CA ASP A 15 7.17 -20.47 -4.38
C ASP A 15 5.64 -20.59 -4.53
N LEU A 16 4.94 -19.45 -4.61
CA LEU A 16 3.48 -19.37 -4.67
C LEU A 16 2.96 -19.03 -6.07
N TYR A 17 3.75 -18.37 -6.89
CA TYR A 17 3.37 -17.84 -8.19
C TYR A 17 4.34 -18.27 -9.27
N ASP A 18 3.85 -18.51 -10.46
CA ASP A 18 4.66 -18.85 -11.62
C ASP A 18 5.36 -17.63 -12.26
N SER A 19 6.25 -17.89 -13.22
CA SER A 19 7.03 -16.87 -13.91
C SER A 19 6.20 -15.99 -14.88
N ASN A 20 4.90 -16.28 -15.04
CA ASN A 20 4.00 -15.43 -15.82
C ASN A 20 3.51 -14.22 -15.01
N ILE A 21 3.76 -14.20 -13.70
CA ILE A 21 3.36 -13.12 -12.81
C ILE A 21 4.56 -12.22 -12.55
N VAL A 22 4.35 -10.90 -12.67
CA VAL A 22 5.36 -9.88 -12.44
C VAL A 22 4.96 -9.05 -11.22
N TYR A 23 5.88 -8.88 -10.28
CA TYR A 23 5.65 -8.14 -9.05
C TYR A 23 6.02 -6.67 -9.16
N THR A 24 5.20 -5.81 -8.60
CA THR A 24 5.52 -4.39 -8.41
C THR A 24 5.05 -3.88 -7.05
N SER A 25 5.92 -3.17 -6.36
CA SER A 25 5.63 -2.49 -5.08
C SER A 25 5.60 -0.97 -5.20
N ARG A 26 5.66 -0.44 -6.43
CA ARG A 26 5.59 1.00 -6.62
C ARG A 26 4.23 1.54 -6.19
N PRO A 27 4.20 2.57 -5.33
CA PRO A 27 2.97 3.31 -5.06
C PRO A 27 2.35 3.83 -6.35
N SER A 28 1.03 3.80 -6.40
CA SER A 28 0.28 4.26 -7.57
C SER A 28 0.51 5.75 -7.83
N TYR A 29 0.41 6.13 -9.10
CA TYR A 29 0.32 7.54 -9.52
C TYR A 29 -1.11 8.09 -9.48
N ILE A 30 -2.07 7.32 -8.94
CA ILE A 30 -3.45 7.80 -8.73
C ILE A 30 -3.42 8.95 -7.72
N SER A 31 -4.15 10.02 -8.03
CA SER A 31 -4.39 11.11 -7.09
C SER A 31 -4.96 10.58 -5.78
N ASN A 32 -4.46 11.07 -4.67
CA ASN A 32 -4.89 10.65 -3.36
C ASN A 32 -4.76 11.83 -2.38
N PRO A 33 -5.86 12.38 -1.86
CA PRO A 33 -5.83 13.59 -1.02
C PRO A 33 -5.15 13.35 0.33
N TRP A 34 -4.97 12.09 0.71
CA TRP A 34 -4.35 11.71 1.99
C TRP A 34 -2.85 11.44 1.86
N LEU A 35 -2.38 11.20 0.66
CA LEU A 35 -1.03 10.74 0.38
C LEU A 35 -0.44 11.58 -0.76
N GLU A 36 0.59 12.34 -0.46
CA GLU A 36 1.45 12.97 -1.46
C GLU A 36 2.77 12.16 -1.49
N PRO A 37 2.82 11.06 -2.25
CA PRO A 37 4.03 10.26 -2.32
C PRO A 37 5.11 11.08 -3.00
N GLU A 38 6.24 11.25 -2.33
CA GLU A 38 7.41 11.80 -2.95
C GLU A 38 7.88 10.85 -4.05
N GLU A 39 8.03 11.36 -5.27
CA GLU A 39 8.39 10.57 -6.46
C GLU A 39 9.68 9.76 -6.23
N HIS A 40 10.68 10.42 -5.66
CA HIS A 40 11.96 9.79 -5.35
C HIS A 40 11.83 8.62 -4.36
N GLN A 41 11.11 8.81 -3.24
CA GLN A 41 10.83 7.72 -2.30
C GLN A 41 10.06 6.58 -2.95
N SER A 42 9.02 6.91 -3.73
CA SER A 42 8.20 5.91 -4.40
C SER A 42 9.02 5.03 -5.34
N ASN A 43 9.99 5.58 -6.01
CA ASN A 43 10.88 4.86 -6.91
C ASN A 43 11.78 3.88 -6.13
N PHE A 44 12.35 4.28 -4.99
CA PHE A 44 13.19 3.41 -4.17
C PHE A 44 12.39 2.33 -3.43
N LEU A 45 11.11 2.56 -3.12
CA LEU A 45 10.24 1.54 -2.53
C LEU A 45 10.09 0.30 -3.41
N THR A 46 10.36 0.40 -4.71
CA THR A 46 10.27 -0.75 -5.63
C THR A 46 11.26 -1.88 -5.29
N GLY A 47 12.36 -1.58 -4.60
CA GLY A 47 13.35 -2.57 -4.16
C GLY A 47 13.07 -3.22 -2.79
N ARG A 48 12.10 -2.71 -2.05
CA ARG A 48 11.88 -3.08 -0.64
C ARG A 48 11.54 -4.55 -0.44
N GLU A 49 10.72 -5.12 -1.29
CA GLU A 49 10.21 -6.48 -1.14
C GLU A 49 10.96 -7.53 -1.97
N LEU A 50 12.12 -7.20 -2.53
CA LEU A 50 12.89 -8.13 -3.39
C LEU A 50 13.23 -9.44 -2.71
N LEU A 51 13.52 -9.42 -1.41
CA LEU A 51 13.81 -10.64 -0.65
C LEU A 51 12.61 -11.59 -0.57
N ILE A 52 11.39 -11.03 -0.53
CA ILE A 52 10.15 -11.80 -0.51
C ILE A 52 9.79 -12.25 -1.93
N ALA A 53 10.04 -11.42 -2.93
CA ALA A 53 9.81 -11.76 -4.34
C ALA A 53 10.72 -12.91 -4.80
N ASN A 54 11.96 -12.98 -4.31
CA ASN A 54 13.00 -13.95 -4.66
C ASN A 54 13.21 -13.98 -6.19
N GLN A 55 12.98 -15.10 -6.88
CA GLN A 55 13.17 -15.24 -8.33
C GLN A 55 11.94 -14.86 -9.18
N MET A 56 10.88 -14.36 -8.54
CA MET A 56 9.71 -13.82 -9.25
C MET A 56 10.14 -12.62 -10.12
N PRO A 57 9.66 -12.50 -11.36
CA PRO A 57 9.90 -11.31 -12.16
C PRO A 57 9.44 -10.04 -11.45
N VAL A 58 10.24 -8.98 -11.46
CA VAL A 58 9.98 -7.74 -10.70
C VAL A 58 10.14 -6.50 -11.56
N ILE A 59 9.38 -5.45 -11.24
CA ILE A 59 9.53 -4.12 -11.82
C ILE A 59 10.24 -3.24 -10.80
N LEU A 60 11.41 -2.70 -11.17
CA LEU A 60 12.21 -1.83 -10.31
C LEU A 60 12.54 -0.51 -11.01
N HIS A 61 12.62 0.55 -10.24
CA HIS A 61 13.27 1.77 -10.71
C HIS A 61 14.77 1.51 -10.90
N GLU A 62 15.36 2.00 -11.99
CA GLU A 62 16.77 1.69 -12.30
C GLU A 62 17.74 2.12 -11.20
N ALA A 63 17.45 3.24 -10.51
CA ALA A 63 18.26 3.70 -9.37
C ALA A 63 18.23 2.77 -8.16
N SER A 64 17.29 1.83 -8.09
CA SER A 64 17.22 0.80 -7.04
C SER A 64 18.14 -0.40 -7.32
N VAL A 65 18.61 -0.55 -8.58
CA VAL A 65 19.47 -1.68 -8.99
C VAL A 65 20.94 -1.26 -8.82
N THR A 66 21.45 -1.37 -7.61
CA THR A 66 22.79 -0.92 -7.24
C THR A 66 23.72 -2.08 -6.90
N GLU A 67 25.03 -1.82 -6.90
CA GLU A 67 26.03 -2.79 -6.42
C GLU A 67 25.81 -3.14 -4.94
N ASN A 68 25.42 -2.17 -4.11
CA ASN A 68 25.12 -2.39 -2.70
C ASN A 68 23.93 -3.36 -2.52
N LEU A 69 22.92 -3.28 -3.38
CA LEU A 69 21.82 -4.24 -3.37
C LEU A 69 22.32 -5.65 -3.72
N ALA A 70 23.15 -5.79 -4.74
CA ALA A 70 23.73 -7.07 -5.13
C ALA A 70 24.60 -7.66 -3.99
N GLN A 71 25.42 -6.83 -3.34
CA GLN A 71 26.22 -7.23 -2.18
C GLN A 71 25.34 -7.70 -1.00
N LEU A 72 24.23 -7.00 -0.75
CA LEU A 72 23.25 -7.42 0.27
C LEU A 72 22.72 -8.83 -0.01
N PHE A 73 22.32 -9.10 -1.27
CA PHE A 73 21.85 -10.43 -1.66
C PHE A 73 22.92 -11.52 -1.45
N GLN A 74 24.16 -11.25 -1.84
CA GLN A 74 25.29 -12.15 -1.60
C GLN A 74 25.52 -12.40 -0.11
N LEU A 75 25.45 -11.35 0.72
CA LEU A 75 25.66 -11.44 2.17
C LEU A 75 24.63 -12.35 2.85
N ILE A 76 23.39 -12.33 2.40
CA ILE A 76 22.31 -13.19 2.94
C ILE A 76 22.24 -14.55 2.27
N GLY A 77 23.12 -14.83 1.29
CA GLY A 77 23.15 -16.10 0.56
C GLY A 77 21.96 -16.31 -0.37
N GLN A 78 21.45 -15.24 -0.97
CA GLN A 78 20.35 -15.27 -1.94
C GLN A 78 20.81 -14.66 -3.27
N ASP A 79 20.37 -15.22 -4.38
CA ASP A 79 20.63 -14.64 -5.70
C ASP A 79 19.67 -13.49 -6.01
N MET A 80 20.16 -12.50 -6.71
CA MET A 80 19.31 -11.45 -7.28
C MET A 80 18.28 -12.05 -8.26
N PRO A 81 17.06 -11.50 -8.35
CA PRO A 81 16.09 -11.90 -9.37
C PRO A 81 16.72 -11.82 -10.76
N SER A 82 16.52 -12.86 -11.57
CA SER A 82 17.06 -12.91 -12.94
C SER A 82 16.25 -12.03 -13.93
N ASN A 83 14.97 -11.82 -13.67
CA ASN A 83 14.05 -11.08 -14.52
C ASN A 83 13.66 -9.75 -13.86
N ILE A 84 14.49 -8.72 -14.05
CA ILE A 84 14.25 -7.36 -13.57
C ILE A 84 13.86 -6.48 -14.75
N TYR A 85 12.62 -5.98 -14.74
CA TYR A 85 12.13 -4.97 -15.66
C TYR A 85 12.37 -3.59 -15.07
N LYS A 86 13.03 -2.69 -15.80
CA LYS A 86 13.45 -1.39 -15.29
C LYS A 86 12.63 -0.24 -15.85
N PHE A 87 12.40 0.78 -15.05
CA PHE A 87 11.80 2.05 -15.44
C PHE A 87 12.56 3.22 -14.80
N ASN A 88 12.38 4.43 -15.34
CA ASN A 88 13.10 5.63 -14.90
C ASN A 88 12.16 6.73 -14.40
N ASP A 89 10.91 6.74 -14.87
CA ASP A 89 9.91 7.77 -14.58
C ASP A 89 8.49 7.21 -14.71
N LYS A 90 7.49 8.06 -14.44
CA LYS A 90 6.08 7.70 -14.56
C LYS A 90 5.74 7.13 -15.94
N SER A 91 6.16 7.81 -17.01
CA SER A 91 5.81 7.42 -18.38
C SER A 91 6.37 6.05 -18.74
N SER A 92 7.65 5.82 -18.47
CA SER A 92 8.30 4.54 -18.72
C SER A 92 7.73 3.42 -17.87
N TYR A 93 7.31 3.71 -16.62
CA TYR A 93 6.63 2.73 -15.75
C TYR A 93 5.27 2.32 -16.33
N GLU A 94 4.44 3.28 -16.73
CA GLU A 94 3.11 3.02 -17.28
C GLU A 94 3.19 2.27 -18.62
N GLN A 95 4.14 2.66 -19.48
CA GLN A 95 4.42 1.94 -20.74
C GLN A 95 4.89 0.50 -20.48
N LEU A 96 5.75 0.30 -19.50
CA LEU A 96 6.24 -1.01 -19.11
C LEU A 96 5.10 -1.91 -18.61
N LEU A 97 4.21 -1.39 -17.74
CA LEU A 97 3.03 -2.14 -17.29
C LEU A 97 2.14 -2.54 -18.47
N ALA A 98 1.85 -1.60 -19.38
CA ALA A 98 1.05 -1.88 -20.56
C ALA A 98 1.71 -2.94 -21.46
N THR A 99 3.01 -2.86 -21.66
CA THR A 99 3.77 -3.83 -22.46
C THR A 99 3.74 -5.22 -21.84
N LEU A 100 4.02 -5.33 -20.53
CA LEU A 100 3.99 -6.61 -19.83
C LEU A 100 2.60 -7.25 -19.87
N ALA A 101 1.56 -6.46 -19.60
CA ALA A 101 0.20 -6.94 -19.58
C ALA A 101 -0.35 -7.26 -20.97
N GLN A 102 -0.29 -6.31 -21.92
CA GLN A 102 -1.00 -6.41 -23.19
C GLN A 102 -0.20 -7.13 -24.29
N SER A 103 1.11 -6.96 -24.31
CA SER A 103 1.96 -7.54 -25.35
C SER A 103 2.57 -8.87 -24.96
N LEU A 104 2.85 -9.07 -23.68
CA LEU A 104 3.48 -10.29 -23.14
C LEU A 104 2.52 -11.16 -22.32
N ASP A 105 1.24 -10.77 -22.22
CA ASP A 105 0.17 -11.46 -21.47
C ASP A 105 0.57 -11.82 -20.03
N LYS A 106 1.37 -10.95 -19.39
CA LYS A 106 1.77 -11.13 -18.01
C LYS A 106 0.66 -10.70 -17.06
N LYS A 107 0.55 -11.38 -15.92
CA LYS A 107 -0.25 -10.91 -14.80
C LYS A 107 0.60 -10.06 -13.87
N ILE A 108 0.01 -9.01 -13.31
CA ILE A 108 0.70 -8.09 -12.40
C ILE A 108 0.26 -8.38 -10.96
N TYR A 109 1.22 -8.78 -10.13
CA TYR A 109 1.05 -8.83 -8.69
C TYR A 109 1.47 -7.47 -8.13
N PHE A 110 0.58 -6.82 -7.42
CA PHE A 110 0.73 -5.42 -7.02
C PHE A 110 0.54 -5.25 -5.51
N GLN A 111 1.21 -4.24 -4.96
CA GLN A 111 1.00 -3.79 -3.59
C GLN A 111 0.05 -2.59 -3.52
N TYR A 112 -0.06 -1.84 -4.62
CA TYR A 112 -0.95 -0.69 -4.77
C TYR A 112 -1.72 -0.81 -6.07
N ILE A 113 -3.01 -0.46 -6.02
CA ILE A 113 -3.87 -0.47 -7.21
C ILE A 113 -3.44 0.59 -8.23
N HIS A 114 -3.67 0.31 -9.48
CA HIS A 114 -3.39 1.21 -10.60
C HIS A 114 -4.70 1.69 -11.24
N ASP A 115 -4.64 2.82 -11.93
CA ASP A 115 -5.75 3.29 -12.76
C ASP A 115 -6.09 2.25 -13.84
N GLU A 116 -7.37 2.03 -14.09
CA GLU A 116 -7.84 1.08 -15.10
C GLU A 116 -7.51 1.50 -16.54
N ALA A 117 -7.24 2.79 -16.74
CA ALA A 117 -6.69 3.27 -18.01
C ALA A 117 -5.29 2.72 -18.28
N ILE A 118 -4.51 2.45 -17.21
CA ILE A 118 -3.14 1.92 -17.31
C ILE A 118 -3.17 0.40 -17.27
N LEU A 119 -3.89 -0.20 -16.31
CA LEU A 119 -3.92 -1.65 -16.09
C LEU A 119 -5.35 -2.14 -15.86
N LYS A 120 -5.91 -2.83 -16.85
CA LYS A 120 -7.26 -3.40 -16.77
C LYS A 120 -7.35 -4.54 -15.75
N LYS A 121 -8.53 -4.72 -15.14
CA LYS A 121 -8.79 -5.69 -14.06
C LYS A 121 -8.30 -7.11 -14.35
N HIS A 122 -8.44 -7.59 -15.56
CA HIS A 122 -8.09 -8.98 -15.90
C HIS A 122 -6.58 -9.26 -15.95
N TYR A 123 -5.73 -8.21 -15.93
CA TYR A 123 -4.28 -8.37 -15.85
C TYR A 123 -3.75 -8.44 -14.42
N TYR A 124 -4.57 -8.20 -13.41
CA TYR A 124 -4.14 -8.39 -12.03
C TYR A 124 -4.00 -9.88 -11.69
N ALA A 125 -2.93 -10.24 -10.99
CA ALA A 125 -2.72 -11.59 -10.49
C ALA A 125 -3.67 -11.94 -9.33
N LEU A 126 -4.11 -10.92 -8.58
CA LEU A 126 -5.12 -11.00 -7.53
C LEU A 126 -6.42 -10.33 -8.01
N ASN A 127 -7.56 -10.80 -7.52
CA ASN A 127 -8.80 -10.11 -7.78
C ASN A 127 -8.76 -8.68 -7.20
N LYS A 128 -8.82 -7.67 -8.07
CA LYS A 128 -8.69 -6.25 -7.69
C LYS A 128 -9.78 -5.85 -6.67
N ASP A 129 -11.01 -6.26 -6.88
CA ASP A 129 -12.13 -5.83 -6.04
C ASP A 129 -12.02 -6.45 -4.63
N ILE A 130 -11.57 -7.70 -4.53
CA ILE A 130 -11.28 -8.34 -3.24
C ILE A 130 -10.10 -7.64 -2.55
N PHE A 131 -9.04 -7.34 -3.28
CA PHE A 131 -7.88 -6.63 -2.72
C PHE A 131 -8.27 -5.25 -2.17
N VAL A 132 -9.04 -4.47 -2.93
CA VAL A 132 -9.54 -3.16 -2.51
C VAL A 132 -10.40 -3.30 -1.26
N ALA A 133 -11.35 -4.24 -1.27
CA ALA A 133 -12.22 -4.50 -0.14
C ALA A 133 -11.45 -4.85 1.15
N LEU A 134 -10.44 -5.72 1.05
CA LEU A 134 -9.62 -6.12 2.20
C LEU A 134 -8.72 -4.98 2.72
N ASN A 135 -8.37 -4.02 1.88
CA ASN A 135 -7.55 -2.86 2.27
C ASN A 135 -8.39 -1.65 2.74
N ASN A 136 -9.69 -1.64 2.48
CA ASN A 136 -10.57 -0.58 2.96
C ASN A 136 -10.81 -0.71 4.46
N LYS A 137 -10.36 0.30 5.21
CA LYS A 137 -10.44 0.29 6.67
C LYS A 137 -11.86 0.38 7.21
N SER A 138 -12.82 0.95 6.46
CA SER A 138 -14.22 0.99 6.86
C SER A 138 -14.85 -0.41 6.88
N ARG A 139 -14.34 -1.32 6.04
CA ARG A 139 -14.84 -2.67 5.85
C ARG A 139 -14.21 -3.72 6.78
N ILE A 140 -13.24 -3.34 7.62
CA ILE A 140 -12.61 -4.28 8.58
C ILE A 140 -13.64 -5.09 9.39
N PRO A 141 -14.79 -4.52 9.85
CA PRO A 141 -15.82 -5.29 10.56
C PRO A 141 -16.42 -6.46 9.76
N GLU A 142 -16.37 -6.42 8.43
CA GLU A 142 -16.85 -7.51 7.56
C GLU A 142 -15.96 -8.76 7.64
N TRP A 143 -14.67 -8.58 7.97
CA TRP A 143 -13.64 -9.63 7.96
C TRP A 143 -13.22 -10.08 9.35
N THR A 144 -13.53 -9.29 10.38
CA THR A 144 -13.08 -9.52 11.74
C THR A 144 -14.25 -9.57 12.71
N ASN A 145 -14.03 -10.19 13.87
CA ASN A 145 -15.00 -10.11 14.94
C ASN A 145 -14.93 -8.71 15.60
N ASN A 146 -16.05 -7.98 15.62
CA ASN A 146 -16.17 -6.65 16.21
C ASN A 146 -15.68 -6.57 17.67
N LYS A 147 -15.67 -7.70 18.40
CA LYS A 147 -15.13 -7.79 19.76
C LYS A 147 -13.69 -7.30 19.90
N TYR A 148 -12.91 -7.40 18.82
CA TYR A 148 -11.49 -7.03 18.82
C TYR A 148 -11.23 -5.66 18.18
N LEU A 149 -12.28 -4.95 17.79
CA LEU A 149 -12.17 -3.61 17.26
C LEU A 149 -12.46 -2.58 18.36
N PRO A 150 -11.77 -1.43 18.38
CA PRO A 150 -12.14 -0.32 19.22
C PRO A 150 -13.53 0.21 18.83
N LYS A 151 -14.17 0.96 19.73
CA LYS A 151 -15.40 1.69 19.38
C LYS A 151 -15.12 2.51 18.13
N ARG A 152 -15.97 2.38 17.13
CA ARG A 152 -15.78 3.05 15.84
C ARG A 152 -17.11 3.36 15.17
N GLU A 153 -17.06 4.38 14.34
CA GLU A 153 -18.17 4.82 13.51
C GLU A 153 -17.62 5.17 12.11
N VAL A 154 -18.35 4.76 11.08
CA VAL A 154 -18.04 5.08 9.68
C VAL A 154 -19.09 6.07 9.24
N VAL A 155 -18.68 7.27 8.84
CA VAL A 155 -19.59 8.36 8.50
C VAL A 155 -19.29 8.90 7.11
N ASN A 156 -20.32 9.38 6.42
CA ASN A 156 -20.09 10.20 5.23
C ASN A 156 -19.38 11.48 5.62
N ILE A 157 -18.50 11.96 4.76
CA ILE A 157 -17.75 13.18 5.01
C ILE A 157 -18.65 14.40 5.21
N GLU A 158 -19.82 14.40 4.58
CA GLU A 158 -20.83 15.45 4.75
C GLU A 158 -21.42 15.48 6.16
N ASP A 159 -21.52 14.33 6.81
CA ASP A 159 -22.07 14.15 8.14
C ASP A 159 -21.03 14.27 9.26
N PHE A 160 -19.76 14.40 8.90
CA PHE A 160 -18.62 14.38 9.83
C PHE A 160 -18.78 15.41 10.97
N GLU A 161 -19.12 16.66 10.66
CA GLU A 161 -19.27 17.73 11.65
C GLU A 161 -20.38 17.45 12.67
N GLN A 162 -21.39 16.70 12.29
CA GLN A 162 -22.46 16.30 13.21
C GLN A 162 -22.05 15.08 14.04
N ALA A 163 -21.44 14.09 13.42
CA ALA A 163 -21.03 12.85 14.07
C ALA A 163 -19.98 13.11 15.16
N ILE A 164 -19.00 13.99 14.87
CA ILE A 164 -17.89 14.25 15.79
C ILE A 164 -18.31 14.84 17.14
N LYS A 165 -19.49 15.49 17.22
CA LYS A 165 -20.02 16.08 18.46
C LYS A 165 -20.31 15.05 19.56
N HIS A 166 -20.44 13.79 19.19
CA HIS A 166 -20.72 12.68 20.11
C HIS A 166 -19.47 11.93 20.57
N TRP A 167 -18.28 12.40 20.14
CA TRP A 167 -17.00 11.78 20.46
C TRP A 167 -16.21 12.60 21.47
N GLU A 168 -15.70 11.92 22.49
CA GLU A 168 -14.84 12.49 23.52
C GLU A 168 -13.37 12.27 23.19
N PHE A 169 -12.51 13.25 23.44
CA PHE A 169 -11.07 13.12 23.26
C PHE A 169 -10.44 12.12 24.24
N PRO A 170 -9.41 11.38 23.86
CA PRO A 170 -8.81 11.34 22.53
C PRO A 170 -9.49 10.34 21.59
N PHE A 171 -9.52 10.65 20.30
CA PHE A 171 -9.99 9.75 19.24
C PHE A 171 -9.10 9.84 18.01
N VAL A 172 -9.32 8.93 17.06
CA VAL A 172 -8.55 8.82 15.81
C VAL A 172 -9.49 8.95 14.62
N LEU A 173 -9.09 9.76 13.66
CA LEU A 173 -9.76 9.90 12.36
C LEU A 173 -8.93 9.20 11.28
N LYS A 174 -9.59 8.47 10.39
CA LYS A 174 -8.96 7.73 9.29
C LYS A 174 -9.81 7.85 8.03
N PRO A 175 -9.19 7.88 6.84
CA PRO A 175 -9.94 7.68 5.59
C PRO A 175 -10.62 6.32 5.59
N GLY A 176 -11.85 6.28 5.10
CA GLY A 176 -12.67 5.07 5.00
C GLY A 176 -12.89 4.57 3.58
N ASP A 177 -12.26 5.18 2.59
CA ASP A 177 -12.47 4.89 1.18
C ASP A 177 -11.62 3.73 0.67
N ASP A 178 -11.88 3.38 -0.59
CA ASP A 178 -11.10 2.40 -1.36
C ASP A 178 -9.72 2.92 -1.80
N LEU A 179 -9.39 4.20 -1.51
CA LEU A 179 -8.09 4.77 -1.82
C LEU A 179 -6.99 4.16 -0.94
N PRO A 180 -5.84 3.81 -1.51
CA PRO A 180 -4.74 3.23 -0.76
C PRO A 180 -4.13 4.25 0.20
N THR A 181 -4.22 3.99 1.50
CA THR A 181 -3.63 4.82 2.57
C THR A 181 -2.65 4.00 3.42
N ALA A 182 -1.60 3.48 2.78
CA ALA A 182 -0.55 2.74 3.48
C ALA A 182 0.31 3.64 4.39
N GLY A 183 1.02 3.05 5.35
CA GLY A 183 2.02 3.74 6.17
C GLY A 183 1.47 4.75 7.18
N GLY A 184 0.16 4.71 7.49
CA GLY A 184 -0.45 5.64 8.46
C GLY A 184 -0.79 7.01 7.89
N TYR A 185 -0.57 7.25 6.61
CA TYR A 185 -0.98 8.47 5.94
C TYR A 185 -2.51 8.63 6.04
N GLY A 186 -2.96 9.87 6.29
CA GLY A 186 -4.38 10.15 6.53
C GLY A 186 -4.88 9.83 7.94
N VAL A 187 -4.09 9.15 8.79
CA VAL A 187 -4.43 8.95 10.19
C VAL A 187 -4.17 10.23 10.98
N MET A 188 -5.19 10.71 11.69
CA MET A 188 -5.14 11.92 12.49
C MET A 188 -5.58 11.61 13.92
N ILE A 189 -4.71 11.82 14.88
CA ILE A 189 -5.02 11.61 16.31
C ILE A 189 -5.42 12.96 16.91
N CYS A 190 -6.61 13.02 17.46
CA CYS A 190 -7.15 14.22 18.09
C CYS A 190 -7.14 14.06 19.60
N TYR A 191 -6.25 14.76 20.28
CA TYR A 191 -6.18 14.81 21.74
C TYR A 191 -7.02 15.96 22.34
N ASN A 192 -7.32 16.97 21.53
CA ASN A 192 -8.01 18.18 21.91
C ASN A 192 -8.63 18.88 20.69
N GLN A 193 -9.32 20.01 20.93
CA GLN A 193 -9.99 20.77 19.88
C GLN A 193 -9.01 21.30 18.82
N THR A 194 -7.81 21.72 19.22
CA THR A 194 -6.82 22.22 18.25
C THR A 194 -6.39 21.15 17.25
N ASP A 195 -6.28 19.90 17.68
CA ASP A 195 -5.95 18.79 16.78
C ASP A 195 -7.14 18.48 15.85
N LEU A 196 -8.36 18.52 16.39
CA LEU A 196 -9.58 18.37 15.60
C LEU A 196 -9.70 19.47 14.54
N ASP A 197 -9.42 20.72 14.86
CA ASP A 197 -9.48 21.83 13.91
C ASP A 197 -8.50 21.66 12.74
N LYS A 198 -7.31 21.10 13.02
CA LYS A 198 -6.32 20.74 11.97
C LYS A 198 -6.82 19.58 11.12
N ALA A 199 -7.39 18.56 11.75
CA ALA A 199 -7.94 17.39 11.07
C ALA A 199 -9.11 17.79 10.17
N SER A 200 -10.05 18.61 10.66
CA SER A 200 -11.21 19.12 9.88
C SER A 200 -10.76 19.89 8.62
N LYS A 201 -9.72 20.73 8.75
CA LYS A 201 -9.16 21.42 7.57
C LYS A 201 -8.59 20.45 6.53
N ARG A 202 -7.99 19.36 6.97
CA ARG A 202 -7.46 18.33 6.08
C ARG A 202 -8.58 17.52 5.43
N ILE A 203 -9.60 17.18 6.18
CA ILE A 203 -10.80 16.50 5.69
C ILE A 203 -11.50 17.36 4.63
N GLU A 204 -11.69 18.65 4.91
CA GLU A 204 -12.33 19.59 3.96
C GLU A 204 -11.58 19.68 2.63
N LYS A 205 -10.24 19.66 2.66
CA LYS A 205 -9.43 19.61 1.41
C LYS A 205 -9.61 18.32 0.64
N ALA A 206 -9.85 17.21 1.34
CA ALA A 206 -10.01 15.89 0.73
C ALA A 206 -11.44 15.61 0.24
N LYS A 207 -12.40 16.46 0.59
CA LYS A 207 -13.84 16.28 0.38
C LYS A 207 -14.26 16.01 -1.07
N SER A 208 -13.52 16.52 -2.05
CA SER A 208 -13.81 16.28 -3.47
C SER A 208 -13.39 14.89 -3.97
N GLU A 209 -12.57 14.15 -3.19
CA GLU A 209 -11.95 12.88 -3.59
C GLU A 209 -12.21 11.77 -2.57
N THR A 210 -12.92 12.07 -1.48
CA THR A 210 -13.16 11.18 -0.35
C THR A 210 -14.62 11.26 0.07
N ASP A 211 -15.26 10.12 0.22
CA ASP A 211 -16.67 10.04 0.62
C ASP A 211 -16.83 9.67 2.11
N THR A 212 -15.83 9.04 2.71
CA THR A 212 -16.01 8.38 4.00
C THR A 212 -14.86 8.64 4.98
N ILE A 213 -15.21 8.96 6.22
CA ILE A 213 -14.29 9.08 7.35
C ILE A 213 -14.66 8.05 8.43
N ILE A 214 -13.64 7.45 9.03
CA ILE A 214 -13.78 6.59 10.20
C ILE A 214 -13.39 7.41 11.43
N ILE A 215 -14.27 7.45 12.42
CA ILE A 215 -13.99 7.95 13.76
C ILE A 215 -13.80 6.75 14.68
N GLU A 216 -12.69 6.69 15.39
CA GLU A 216 -12.34 5.50 16.17
C GLU A 216 -11.74 5.88 17.52
N GLN A 217 -12.11 5.15 18.56
CA GLN A 217 -11.51 5.31 19.89
C GLN A 217 -9.99 5.13 19.82
N LYS A 218 -9.25 6.07 20.39
CA LYS A 218 -7.80 5.88 20.57
C LYS A 218 -7.53 4.76 21.56
N VAL A 219 -6.78 3.77 21.13
CA VAL A 219 -6.32 2.67 21.99
C VAL A 219 -4.93 2.99 22.51
N GLU A 220 -4.71 2.82 23.81
CA GLU A 220 -3.39 2.89 24.40
C GLU A 220 -2.66 1.57 24.15
N ALA A 221 -1.59 1.63 23.34
CA ALA A 221 -0.76 0.46 23.08
C ALA A 221 0.23 0.24 24.23
N ILE A 222 0.41 -1.01 24.63
CA ILE A 222 1.43 -1.40 25.63
C ILE A 222 2.81 -1.43 24.96
N ALA A 223 2.85 -1.76 23.69
CA ALA A 223 4.02 -1.74 22.82
C ALA A 223 3.60 -1.50 21.37
N ASN A 224 4.48 -0.88 20.58
CA ASN A 224 4.35 -0.72 19.13
C ASN A 224 5.34 -1.61 18.43
#